data_af31d432f0686f5e3ab08b93b760b20e
#
_entry.id   af31d432f0686f5e3ab08b93b760b20e
#
_cell.length_a   1.000
_cell.length_b   1.000
_cell.length_c   1.000
_cell.angle_alpha   90.00
_cell.angle_beta   90.00
_cell.angle_gamma   90.00
#
_symmetry.space_group_name_H-M   'P 1'
#
loop_
_entity.id
_entity.type
_entity.pdbx_description
1 polymer ?
#
loop_
_entity_poly.entity_id
_entity_poly.type
_entity_poly.pdbx_seq_one_letter_code
_entity_poly.pdbx_strand_id
1 'polypeptide(L)'
;MTTGARAAGSFDRAYFDKWYRDPLHRVRTRAERTRQVAFALAAAELLLERPVRTVLDVGAGEGHWQPIFTRLRPGVRYTGVDPSAHAVEAFGRTRNIRHGSVESLDALDLEAGYDLVCCVGMLYYLTPAGFRRGVRHLAAKTAGLAYLELFAQEDDLIGDLPIGTARPAAWYRRTMRAAGWVPLGQHCWVPALMAHRVAILERGW
;
A
#
# COMPACT_ATOMS: atom_id res chain seq x y z
N MET A 1 -1.33 -24.28 15.92
CA MET A 1 -0.14 -24.07 15.08
C MET A 1 -0.08 -22.57 14.77
N THR A 2 0.85 -21.87 15.36
CA THR A 2 1.06 -20.43 15.21
C THR A 2 1.66 -20.18 13.85
N THR A 3 0.84 -19.79 12.87
CA THR A 3 1.30 -19.23 11.60
C THR A 3 1.89 -17.85 11.89
N GLY A 4 3.21 -17.84 12.14
CA GLY A 4 3.96 -16.61 12.35
C GLY A 4 3.90 -15.73 11.09
N ALA A 5 3.78 -14.41 11.29
CA ALA A 5 4.08 -13.44 10.26
C ALA A 5 5.45 -13.77 9.64
N ARG A 6 5.55 -13.67 8.32
CA ARG A 6 6.82 -13.93 7.61
C ARG A 6 7.88 -12.99 8.17
N ALA A 7 9.02 -13.52 8.62
CA ALA A 7 10.10 -12.71 9.17
C ALA A 7 10.63 -11.75 8.10
N ALA A 8 11.02 -10.53 8.50
CA ALA A 8 11.57 -9.50 7.60
C ALA A 8 12.76 -9.98 6.73
N GLY A 9 13.51 -11.00 7.18
CA GLY A 9 14.58 -11.65 6.42
C GLY A 9 14.13 -12.55 5.26
N SER A 10 12.82 -12.73 5.05
CA SER A 10 12.28 -13.54 3.94
C SER A 10 12.03 -12.76 2.65
N PHE A 11 12.24 -11.44 2.63
CA PHE A 11 12.13 -10.59 1.44
C PHE A 11 13.55 -10.23 0.94
N ASP A 12 14.28 -11.25 0.53
CA ASP A 12 15.63 -11.15 0.00
C ASP A 12 15.63 -10.99 -1.53
N ARG A 13 16.83 -10.94 -2.13
CA ARG A 13 16.99 -10.87 -3.57
C ARG A 13 16.30 -12.00 -4.31
N ALA A 14 16.37 -13.24 -3.80
CA ALA A 14 15.75 -14.41 -4.44
C ALA A 14 14.22 -14.30 -4.47
N TYR A 15 13.63 -13.73 -3.42
CA TYR A 15 12.21 -13.39 -3.39
C TYR A 15 11.83 -12.44 -4.54
N PHE A 16 12.58 -11.32 -4.70
CA PHE A 16 12.29 -10.34 -5.75
C PHE A 16 12.57 -10.89 -7.14
N ASP A 17 13.62 -11.70 -7.33
CA ASP A 17 13.91 -12.34 -8.60
C ASP A 17 12.75 -13.24 -9.03
N LYS A 18 12.20 -14.05 -8.12
CA LYS A 18 11.05 -14.92 -8.39
C LYS A 18 9.78 -14.13 -8.69
N TRP A 19 9.36 -13.21 -7.82
CA TRP A 19 8.03 -12.60 -7.88
C TRP A 19 7.94 -11.35 -8.75
N TYR A 20 9.07 -10.78 -9.14
CA TYR A 20 9.13 -9.54 -9.93
C TYR A 20 9.71 -9.73 -11.32
N ARG A 21 10.62 -10.68 -11.51
CA ARG A 21 11.39 -10.86 -12.77
C ARG A 21 11.05 -12.13 -13.52
N ASP A 22 10.83 -13.24 -12.83
CA ASP A 22 10.52 -14.51 -13.47
C ASP A 22 9.18 -14.45 -14.21
N PRO A 23 9.14 -14.65 -15.53
CA PRO A 23 7.92 -14.59 -16.33
C PRO A 23 6.82 -15.56 -15.87
N LEU A 24 7.18 -16.70 -15.25
CA LEU A 24 6.24 -17.73 -14.78
C LEU A 24 5.61 -17.39 -13.44
N HIS A 25 6.27 -16.58 -12.61
CA HIS A 25 5.86 -16.31 -11.24
C HIS A 25 5.54 -14.84 -10.97
N ARG A 26 5.99 -13.92 -11.83
CA ARG A 26 5.79 -12.48 -11.58
C ARG A 26 4.32 -12.14 -11.41
N VAL A 27 4.02 -11.48 -10.31
CA VAL A 27 2.65 -11.11 -9.93
C VAL A 27 2.07 -10.06 -10.90
N ARG A 28 2.91 -9.14 -11.42
CA ARG A 28 2.45 -8.05 -12.31
C ARG A 28 3.48 -7.64 -13.35
N THR A 29 2.98 -7.34 -14.52
CA THR A 29 3.75 -6.71 -15.60
C THR A 29 3.96 -5.21 -15.34
N ARG A 30 4.88 -4.59 -16.06
CA ARG A 30 5.09 -3.14 -16.04
C ARG A 30 3.82 -2.37 -16.49
N ALA A 31 3.10 -2.91 -17.48
CA ALA A 31 1.88 -2.29 -17.99
C ALA A 31 0.77 -2.26 -16.94
N GLU A 32 0.60 -3.36 -16.19
CA GLU A 32 -0.39 -3.45 -15.10
C GLU A 32 -0.05 -2.48 -13.97
N ARG A 33 1.20 -2.45 -13.52
CA ARG A 33 1.66 -1.46 -12.53
C ARG A 33 1.43 -0.03 -13.00
N THR A 34 1.67 0.27 -14.29
CA THR A 34 1.41 1.60 -14.85
C THR A 34 -0.08 1.96 -14.78
N ARG A 35 -0.98 1.02 -15.11
CA ARG A 35 -2.43 1.26 -15.01
C ARG A 35 -2.88 1.50 -13.57
N GLN A 36 -2.35 0.73 -12.59
CA GLN A 36 -2.66 0.91 -11.18
C GLN A 36 -2.22 2.29 -10.68
N VAL A 37 -0.99 2.69 -10.98
CA VAL A 37 -0.48 4.02 -10.60
C VAL A 37 -1.29 5.14 -11.25
N ALA A 38 -1.62 5.02 -12.55
CA ALA A 38 -2.43 6.00 -13.25
C ALA A 38 -3.84 6.12 -12.64
N PHE A 39 -4.46 4.99 -12.29
CA PHE A 39 -5.75 4.96 -11.61
C PHE A 39 -5.70 5.62 -10.23
N ALA A 40 -4.72 5.24 -9.39
CA ALA A 40 -4.57 5.79 -8.04
C ALA A 40 -4.31 7.32 -8.08
N LEU A 41 -3.50 7.79 -9.04
CA LEU A 41 -3.30 9.23 -9.27
C LEU A 41 -4.59 9.92 -9.66
N ALA A 42 -5.31 9.41 -10.67
CA ALA A 42 -6.54 10.02 -11.15
C ALA A 42 -7.61 10.09 -10.06
N ALA A 43 -7.77 9.02 -9.27
CA ALA A 43 -8.72 8.99 -8.14
C ALA A 43 -8.33 10.01 -7.06
N ALA A 44 -7.04 10.10 -6.70
CA ALA A 44 -6.57 11.06 -5.71
C ALA A 44 -6.74 12.50 -6.20
N GLU A 45 -6.42 12.79 -7.46
CA GLU A 45 -6.51 14.13 -8.05
C GLU A 45 -7.95 14.61 -8.21
N LEU A 46 -8.88 13.69 -8.55
CA LEU A 46 -10.30 13.99 -8.57
C LEU A 46 -10.80 14.41 -7.19
N LEU A 47 -10.40 13.67 -6.15
CA LEU A 47 -10.77 13.97 -4.77
C LEU A 47 -10.14 15.27 -4.25
N LEU A 48 -8.88 15.51 -4.59
CA LEU A 48 -8.11 16.67 -4.14
C LEU A 48 -8.38 17.95 -4.95
N GLU A 49 -8.99 17.83 -6.14
CA GLU A 49 -9.18 18.91 -7.11
C GLU A 49 -7.88 19.62 -7.54
N ARG A 50 -6.78 18.88 -7.44
CA ARG A 50 -5.43 19.33 -7.84
C ARG A 50 -4.50 18.15 -8.08
N PRO A 51 -3.36 18.36 -8.78
CA PRO A 51 -2.35 17.32 -8.94
C PRO A 51 -1.80 16.81 -7.60
N VAL A 52 -1.50 15.52 -7.54
CA VAL A 52 -0.80 14.87 -6.42
C VAL A 52 0.63 15.40 -6.33
N ARG A 53 1.04 15.84 -5.14
CA ARG A 53 2.38 16.41 -4.86
C ARG A 53 3.25 15.48 -4.02
N THR A 54 2.63 14.66 -3.18
CA THR A 54 3.33 13.77 -2.24
C THR A 54 2.75 12.37 -2.28
N VAL A 55 3.63 11.37 -2.34
CA VAL A 55 3.28 9.95 -2.33
C VAL A 55 4.07 9.22 -1.27
N LEU A 56 3.39 8.45 -0.44
CA LEU A 56 3.97 7.44 0.46
C LEU A 56 3.61 6.05 -0.05
N ASP A 57 4.61 5.24 -0.34
CA ASP A 57 4.45 3.85 -0.81
C ASP A 57 4.98 2.89 0.26
N VAL A 58 4.08 2.19 0.96
CA VAL A 58 4.41 1.33 2.10
C VAL A 58 4.37 -0.13 1.68
N GLY A 59 5.47 -0.84 1.89
CA GLY A 59 5.74 -2.12 1.26
C GLY A 59 6.18 -1.92 -0.19
N ALA A 60 6.99 -0.88 -0.43
CA ALA A 60 7.39 -0.45 -1.77
C ALA A 60 8.21 -1.51 -2.53
N GLY A 61 8.75 -2.51 -1.81
CA GLY A 61 9.69 -3.47 -2.36
C GLY A 61 10.88 -2.74 -3.00
N GLU A 62 11.23 -3.11 -4.20
CA GLU A 62 12.27 -2.44 -4.97
C GLU A 62 11.85 -1.05 -5.51
N GLY A 63 10.67 -0.54 -5.16
CA GLY A 63 10.19 0.79 -5.56
C GLY A 63 9.85 0.92 -7.05
N HIS A 64 9.28 -0.13 -7.64
CA HIS A 64 8.90 -0.11 -9.07
C HIS A 64 7.84 0.93 -9.44
N TRP A 65 7.11 1.46 -8.48
CA TRP A 65 6.10 2.49 -8.69
C TRP A 65 6.72 3.89 -8.80
N GLN A 66 7.87 4.15 -8.13
CA GLN A 66 8.53 5.46 -8.13
C GLN A 66 8.78 6.04 -9.53
N PRO A 67 9.42 5.32 -10.49
CA PRO A 67 9.65 5.89 -11.82
C PRO A 67 8.37 6.10 -12.63
N ILE A 68 7.29 5.38 -12.30
CA ILE A 68 5.99 5.56 -12.93
C ILE A 68 5.35 6.85 -12.41
N PHE A 69 5.36 7.07 -11.09
CA PHE A 69 4.89 8.32 -10.47
C PHE A 69 5.61 9.53 -11.04
N THR A 70 6.95 9.51 -11.07
CA THR A 70 7.76 10.61 -11.59
C THR A 70 7.47 10.92 -13.05
N ARG A 71 7.23 9.89 -13.87
CA ARG A 71 6.88 10.06 -15.28
C ARG A 71 5.48 10.66 -15.47
N LEU A 72 4.50 10.20 -14.70
CA LEU A 72 3.11 10.65 -14.83
C LEU A 72 2.86 12.00 -14.15
N ARG A 73 3.62 12.32 -13.11
CA ARG A 73 3.56 13.59 -12.36
C ARG A 73 4.96 14.10 -12.09
N PRO A 74 5.58 14.80 -13.05
CA PRO A 74 6.87 15.46 -12.82
C PRO A 74 6.82 16.38 -11.59
N GLY A 75 7.81 16.30 -10.73
CA GLY A 75 7.87 17.06 -9.48
C GLY A 75 7.16 16.43 -8.28
N VAL A 76 6.51 15.27 -8.43
CA VAL A 76 5.95 14.52 -7.29
C VAL A 76 7.09 14.09 -6.33
N ARG A 77 6.89 14.33 -5.04
CA ARG A 77 7.79 13.82 -4.00
C ARG A 77 7.31 12.43 -3.58
N TYR A 78 8.11 11.44 -3.89
CA TYR A 78 7.85 10.05 -3.54
C TYR A 78 8.71 9.61 -2.36
N THR A 79 8.12 8.91 -1.41
CA THR A 79 8.81 8.22 -0.32
C THR A 79 8.33 6.77 -0.28
N GLY A 80 9.24 5.83 -0.45
CA GLY A 80 9.00 4.41 -0.23
C GLY A 80 9.40 4.00 1.19
N VAL A 81 8.69 3.01 1.74
CA VAL A 81 9.06 2.33 3.01
C VAL A 81 8.97 0.84 2.77
N ASP A 82 10.04 0.10 3.11
CA ASP A 82 10.05 -1.36 2.98
C ASP A 82 10.88 -2.02 4.08
N PRO A 83 10.47 -3.18 4.63
CA PRO A 83 11.25 -3.91 5.64
C PRO A 83 12.41 -4.71 5.04
N SER A 84 12.52 -4.85 3.72
CA SER A 84 13.58 -5.59 3.05
C SER A 84 14.90 -4.83 3.07
N ALA A 85 15.91 -5.37 3.75
CA ALA A 85 17.27 -4.83 3.70
C ALA A 85 17.79 -4.79 2.25
N HIS A 86 17.55 -5.85 1.46
CA HIS A 86 17.93 -5.91 0.05
C HIS A 86 17.32 -4.74 -0.75
N ALA A 87 16.04 -4.48 -0.61
CA ALA A 87 15.37 -3.40 -1.35
C ALA A 87 15.95 -2.02 -0.98
N VAL A 88 16.20 -1.79 0.30
CA VAL A 88 16.76 -0.53 0.80
C VAL A 88 18.23 -0.35 0.38
N GLU A 89 19.06 -1.36 0.50
CA GLU A 89 20.46 -1.31 0.09
C GLU A 89 20.62 -1.08 -1.43
N ALA A 90 19.84 -1.81 -2.24
CA ALA A 90 19.95 -1.75 -3.69
C ALA A 90 19.28 -0.50 -4.30
N PHE A 91 18.18 -0.03 -3.76
CA PHE A 91 17.32 0.99 -4.37
C PHE A 91 17.00 2.18 -3.48
N GLY A 92 17.34 2.15 -2.19
CA GLY A 92 16.98 3.19 -1.23
C GLY A 92 17.39 4.59 -1.70
N ARG A 93 18.63 4.76 -2.13
CA ARG A 93 19.13 6.06 -2.60
C ARG A 93 18.51 6.50 -3.94
N THR A 94 18.34 5.58 -4.89
CA THR A 94 17.88 5.92 -6.25
C THR A 94 16.38 6.07 -6.36
N ARG A 95 15.63 5.41 -5.47
CA ARG A 95 14.15 5.39 -5.46
C ARG A 95 13.55 5.94 -4.19
N ASN A 96 14.37 6.56 -3.32
CA ASN A 96 13.95 7.11 -2.02
C ASN A 96 13.16 6.11 -1.16
N ILE A 97 13.74 4.90 -0.95
CA ILE A 97 13.15 3.87 -0.11
C ILE A 97 13.87 3.87 1.24
N ARG A 98 13.10 3.97 2.33
CA ARG A 98 13.57 3.93 3.72
C ARG A 98 13.30 2.57 4.32
N HIS A 99 14.17 2.11 5.22
CA HIS A 99 13.95 0.88 5.97
C HIS A 99 12.85 1.09 7.02
N GLY A 100 11.85 0.23 7.02
CA GLY A 100 10.75 0.25 7.98
C GLY A 100 9.57 -0.59 7.52
N SER A 101 8.54 -0.65 8.33
CA SER A 101 7.32 -1.41 8.06
C SER A 101 6.08 -0.56 8.30
N VAL A 102 4.93 -1.03 7.84
CA VAL A 102 3.65 -0.37 8.13
C VAL A 102 3.36 -0.30 9.64
N GLU A 103 3.91 -1.24 10.42
CA GLU A 103 3.74 -1.28 11.88
C GLU A 103 4.61 -0.28 12.63
N SER A 104 5.62 0.30 11.98
CA SER A 104 6.59 1.25 12.56
C SER A 104 6.61 2.60 11.85
N LEU A 105 5.58 2.96 11.09
CA LEU A 105 5.51 4.23 10.37
C LEU A 105 5.54 5.46 11.29
N ASP A 106 5.07 5.32 12.51
CA ASP A 106 5.08 6.37 13.53
C ASP A 106 6.50 6.69 14.07
N ALA A 107 7.41 5.70 14.00
CA ALA A 107 8.81 5.86 14.40
C ALA A 107 9.71 6.43 13.29
N LEU A 108 9.19 6.59 12.07
CA LEU A 108 9.93 7.11 10.94
C LEU A 108 9.73 8.63 10.81
N ASP A 109 10.81 9.33 10.47
CA ASP A 109 10.74 10.75 10.11
C ASP A 109 10.10 10.92 8.72
N LEU A 110 8.76 10.92 8.69
CA LEU A 110 7.90 11.06 7.51
C LEU A 110 7.10 12.34 7.59
N GLU A 111 6.68 12.86 6.43
CA GLU A 111 5.76 14.01 6.36
C GLU A 111 4.49 13.74 7.18
N ALA A 112 3.87 14.81 7.70
CA ALA A 112 2.67 14.71 8.53
C ALA A 112 1.45 14.15 7.75
N GLY A 113 1.40 14.40 6.43
CA GLY A 113 0.33 13.89 5.57
C GLY A 113 0.75 13.83 4.11
N TYR A 114 0.32 12.78 3.43
CA TYR A 114 0.57 12.56 2.01
C TYR A 114 -0.72 12.67 1.21
N ASP A 115 -0.62 13.25 0.01
CA ASP A 115 -1.75 13.35 -0.93
C ASP A 115 -2.25 11.97 -1.36
N LEU A 116 -1.32 11.03 -1.58
CA LEU A 116 -1.59 9.65 -1.93
C LEU A 116 -0.74 8.71 -1.09
N VAL A 117 -1.37 7.77 -0.42
CA VAL A 117 -0.71 6.67 0.30
C VAL A 117 -1.01 5.38 -0.41
N CYS A 118 0.02 4.61 -0.76
CA CYS A 118 -0.10 3.31 -1.39
C CYS A 118 0.37 2.20 -0.45
N CYS A 119 -0.35 1.07 -0.44
CA CYS A 119 0.11 -0.15 0.21
C CYS A 119 -0.45 -1.34 -0.56
N VAL A 120 0.40 -1.98 -1.35
CA VAL A 120 -0.02 -2.97 -2.35
C VAL A 120 0.63 -4.31 -2.09
N GLY A 121 -0.19 -5.33 -1.94
CA GLY A 121 0.27 -6.72 -1.85
C GLY A 121 1.05 -7.04 -0.57
N MET A 122 0.86 -6.29 0.55
CA MET A 122 1.62 -6.58 1.77
C MET A 122 0.78 -6.70 3.06
N LEU A 123 -0.38 -6.08 3.13
CA LEU A 123 -1.15 -6.01 4.39
C LEU A 123 -1.66 -7.37 4.89
N TYR A 124 -1.82 -8.34 4.01
CA TYR A 124 -2.25 -9.69 4.39
C TYR A 124 -1.16 -10.54 5.06
N TYR A 125 0.12 -10.14 5.00
CA TYR A 125 1.20 -10.81 5.75
C TYR A 125 1.16 -10.49 7.25
N LEU A 126 0.43 -9.45 7.65
CA LEU A 126 0.42 -8.98 9.03
C LEU A 126 -0.43 -9.88 9.94
N THR A 127 -0.03 -9.98 11.19
CA THR A 127 -0.90 -10.51 12.24
C THR A 127 -2.15 -9.64 12.40
N PRO A 128 -3.26 -10.14 13.03
CA PRO A 128 -4.42 -9.29 13.29
C PRO A 128 -4.10 -8.02 14.10
N ALA A 129 -3.17 -8.09 15.04
CA ALA A 129 -2.73 -6.94 15.82
C ALA A 129 -1.90 -5.97 14.97
N GLY A 130 -0.95 -6.51 14.18
CA GLY A 130 -0.14 -5.73 13.23
C GLY A 130 -0.97 -5.03 12.18
N PHE A 131 -1.97 -5.71 11.62
CA PHE A 131 -2.91 -5.10 10.68
C PHE A 131 -3.66 -3.91 11.30
N ARG A 132 -4.25 -4.09 12.51
CA ARG A 132 -4.96 -3.00 13.21
C ARG A 132 -4.06 -1.80 13.49
N ARG A 133 -2.80 -2.03 13.87
CA ARG A 133 -1.81 -0.98 14.07
C ARG A 133 -1.45 -0.30 12.76
N GLY A 134 -1.10 -1.10 11.74
CA GLY A 134 -0.68 -0.62 10.43
C GLY A 134 -1.73 0.25 9.74
N VAL A 135 -3.01 -0.17 9.72
CA VAL A 135 -4.05 0.63 9.05
C VAL A 135 -4.35 1.94 9.76
N ARG A 136 -4.09 2.05 11.09
CA ARG A 136 -4.16 3.32 11.82
C ARG A 136 -2.98 4.24 11.46
N HIS A 137 -1.77 3.67 11.35
CA HIS A 137 -0.60 4.44 10.91
C HIS A 137 -0.78 4.97 9.49
N LEU A 138 -1.29 4.13 8.57
CA LEU A 138 -1.62 4.58 7.22
C LEU A 138 -2.67 5.71 7.23
N ALA A 139 -3.72 5.59 8.05
CA ALA A 139 -4.74 6.65 8.16
C ALA A 139 -4.13 7.98 8.66
N ALA A 140 -3.26 7.92 9.67
CA ALA A 140 -2.57 9.10 10.22
C ALA A 140 -1.63 9.77 9.20
N LYS A 141 -1.14 9.04 8.20
CA LYS A 141 -0.25 9.57 7.14
C LYS A 141 -1.00 9.98 5.88
N THR A 142 -2.31 9.73 5.77
CA THR A 142 -3.11 10.03 4.59
C THR A 142 -3.84 11.36 4.74
N ALA A 143 -3.50 12.36 3.94
CA ALA A 143 -4.20 13.63 3.85
C ALA A 143 -5.20 13.69 2.68
N GLY A 144 -5.07 12.80 1.71
CA GLY A 144 -5.95 12.68 0.54
C GLY A 144 -6.52 11.29 0.41
N LEU A 145 -6.02 10.52 -0.54
CA LEU A 145 -6.48 9.16 -0.86
C LEU A 145 -5.46 8.11 -0.45
N ALA A 146 -5.94 6.95 -0.02
CA ALA A 146 -5.12 5.75 0.09
C ALA A 146 -5.55 4.70 -0.94
N TYR A 147 -4.57 4.12 -1.64
CA TYR A 147 -4.74 2.94 -2.49
C TYR A 147 -4.18 1.73 -1.72
N LEU A 148 -5.09 0.98 -1.08
CA LEU A 148 -4.75 -0.14 -0.21
C LEU A 148 -5.27 -1.43 -0.83
N GLU A 149 -4.39 -2.17 -1.49
CA GLU A 149 -4.77 -3.44 -2.09
C GLU A 149 -4.92 -4.51 -1.01
N LEU A 150 -6.15 -4.91 -0.80
CA LEU A 150 -6.56 -5.94 0.15
C LEU A 150 -7.37 -7.00 -0.59
N PHE A 151 -7.06 -8.25 -0.30
CA PHE A 151 -7.83 -9.41 -0.73
C PHE A 151 -8.36 -10.14 0.49
N ALA A 152 -9.61 -10.57 0.41
CA ALA A 152 -10.27 -11.32 1.45
C ALA A 152 -10.12 -12.84 1.22
N GLN A 153 -10.50 -13.61 2.19
CA GLN A 153 -10.49 -15.08 2.10
C GLN A 153 -11.41 -15.60 0.98
N GLU A 154 -12.42 -14.82 0.65
CA GLU A 154 -13.43 -15.14 -0.37
C GLU A 154 -12.97 -14.80 -1.80
N ASP A 155 -11.86 -14.09 -1.97
CA ASP A 155 -11.30 -13.76 -3.28
C ASP A 155 -10.45 -14.90 -3.84
N ASP A 156 -10.41 -15.03 -5.16
CA ASP A 156 -9.47 -15.92 -5.86
C ASP A 156 -8.06 -15.35 -5.79
N LEU A 157 -7.26 -15.88 -4.87
CA LEU A 157 -5.94 -15.38 -4.57
C LEU A 157 -4.88 -16.04 -5.46
N ILE A 158 -4.17 -15.23 -6.24
CA ILE A 158 -3.03 -15.66 -7.07
C ILE A 158 -1.75 -15.00 -6.53
N GLY A 159 -0.72 -15.79 -6.29
CA GLY A 159 0.60 -15.29 -5.88
C GLY A 159 1.15 -15.92 -4.61
N ASP A 160 2.10 -15.23 -3.97
CA ASP A 160 2.78 -15.67 -2.75
C ASP A 160 1.95 -15.34 -1.50
N LEU A 161 0.80 -15.98 -1.37
CA LEU A 161 -0.01 -15.84 -0.17
C LEU A 161 0.26 -17.02 0.75
N PRO A 162 0.77 -16.78 1.97
CA PRO A 162 0.84 -17.84 2.97
C PRO A 162 -0.57 -18.39 3.23
N ILE A 163 -0.76 -19.68 3.00
CA ILE A 163 -2.03 -20.36 3.24
C ILE A 163 -2.51 -20.02 4.67
N GLY A 164 -3.74 -19.53 4.79
CA GLY A 164 -4.38 -19.23 6.07
C GLY A 164 -4.13 -17.82 6.65
N THR A 165 -3.52 -16.91 5.90
CA THR A 165 -3.34 -15.51 6.34
C THR A 165 -4.46 -14.58 5.88
N ALA A 166 -5.15 -14.90 4.79
CA ALA A 166 -6.32 -14.15 4.35
C ALA A 166 -7.46 -14.26 5.38
N ARG A 167 -8.19 -13.17 5.58
CA ARG A 167 -9.28 -13.07 6.54
C ARG A 167 -10.59 -12.78 5.81
N PRO A 168 -11.75 -13.12 6.42
CA PRO A 168 -13.04 -12.80 5.84
C PRO A 168 -13.19 -11.31 5.54
N ALA A 169 -13.82 -10.95 4.43
CA ALA A 169 -14.10 -9.58 4.02
C ALA A 169 -14.78 -8.76 5.13
N ALA A 170 -15.69 -9.40 5.88
CA ALA A 170 -16.35 -8.77 7.03
C ALA A 170 -15.39 -8.34 8.14
N TRP A 171 -14.30 -9.11 8.37
CA TRP A 171 -13.28 -8.74 9.34
C TRP A 171 -12.50 -7.51 8.88
N TYR A 172 -12.10 -7.45 7.61
CA TYR A 172 -11.41 -6.30 7.03
C TYR A 172 -12.28 -5.05 7.10
N ARG A 173 -13.55 -5.12 6.66
CA ARG A 173 -14.49 -3.98 6.70
C ARG A 173 -14.64 -3.41 8.10
N ARG A 174 -14.86 -4.26 9.12
CA ARG A 174 -14.95 -3.80 10.52
C ARG A 174 -13.67 -3.14 11.00
N THR A 175 -12.52 -3.74 10.68
CA THR A 175 -11.22 -3.24 11.14
C THR A 175 -10.85 -1.92 10.46
N MET A 176 -11.08 -1.79 9.16
CA MET A 176 -10.87 -0.55 8.40
C MET A 176 -11.77 0.57 8.91
N ARG A 177 -13.07 0.28 9.09
CA ARG A 177 -14.02 1.26 9.66
C ARG A 177 -13.60 1.71 11.06
N ALA A 178 -13.19 0.79 11.93
CA ALA A 178 -12.71 1.12 13.28
C ALA A 178 -11.41 1.94 13.27
N ALA A 179 -10.63 1.88 12.20
CA ALA A 179 -9.46 2.72 11.98
C ALA A 179 -9.78 4.07 11.29
N GLY A 180 -11.05 4.37 11.07
CA GLY A 180 -11.49 5.64 10.47
C GLY A 180 -11.41 5.69 8.94
N TRP A 181 -11.43 4.54 8.27
CA TRP A 181 -11.43 4.48 6.81
C TRP A 181 -12.83 4.45 6.22
N VAL A 182 -13.04 5.20 5.14
CA VAL A 182 -14.23 5.19 4.28
C VAL A 182 -13.84 4.59 2.93
N PRO A 183 -14.48 3.50 2.48
CA PRO A 183 -14.18 2.87 1.19
C PRO A 183 -14.78 3.66 0.03
N LEU A 184 -14.06 3.70 -1.10
CA LEU A 184 -14.53 4.26 -2.39
C LEU A 184 -14.67 3.18 -3.48
N GLY A 185 -14.34 1.93 -3.15
CA GLY A 185 -14.22 0.86 -4.14
C GLY A 185 -12.85 0.80 -4.80
N GLN A 186 -12.59 -0.29 -5.55
CA GLN A 186 -11.34 -0.52 -6.30
C GLN A 186 -10.06 -0.27 -5.47
N HIS A 187 -10.04 -0.75 -4.22
CA HIS A 187 -8.93 -0.57 -3.27
C HIS A 187 -8.67 0.88 -2.83
N CYS A 188 -9.54 1.83 -3.22
CA CYS A 188 -9.45 3.22 -2.80
C CYS A 188 -10.15 3.45 -1.46
N TRP A 189 -9.50 4.21 -0.59
CA TRP A 189 -9.97 4.54 0.75
C TRP A 189 -9.65 6.00 1.06
N VAL A 190 -10.50 6.62 1.88
CA VAL A 190 -10.18 7.94 2.43
C VAL A 190 -10.27 7.91 3.95
N PRO A 191 -9.45 8.69 4.67
CA PRO A 191 -9.65 8.86 6.10
C PRO A 191 -10.96 9.61 6.39
N ALA A 192 -11.57 9.36 7.56
CA ALA A 192 -12.86 9.93 7.94
C ALA A 192 -12.92 11.47 7.81
N LEU A 193 -11.79 12.15 8.04
CA LEU A 193 -11.70 13.61 7.87
C LEU A 193 -11.95 14.06 6.41
N MET A 194 -11.73 13.21 5.43
CA MET A 194 -11.97 13.46 4.00
C MET A 194 -13.36 12.99 3.54
N ALA A 195 -14.14 12.35 4.41
CA ALA A 195 -15.45 11.79 4.06
C ALA A 195 -16.43 12.84 3.49
N HIS A 196 -16.28 14.10 3.86
CA HIS A 196 -17.11 15.20 3.34
C HIS A 196 -16.96 15.41 1.83
N ARG A 197 -15.86 14.98 1.21
CA ARG A 197 -15.60 15.03 -0.22
C ARG A 197 -16.14 13.82 -0.99
N VAL A 198 -16.65 12.82 -0.29
CA VAL A 198 -17.23 11.61 -0.89
C VAL A 198 -18.75 11.76 -0.96
N ALA A 199 -19.35 11.36 -2.07
CA ALA A 199 -20.81 11.37 -2.22
C ALA A 199 -21.49 10.55 -1.11
N ILE A 200 -22.64 11.02 -0.61
CA ILE A 200 -23.36 10.35 0.49
C ILE A 200 -23.72 8.91 0.13
N LEU A 201 -24.08 8.65 -1.13
CA LEU A 201 -24.39 7.31 -1.63
C LEU A 201 -23.20 6.33 -1.47
N GLU A 202 -21.97 6.81 -1.51
CA GLU A 202 -20.74 6.00 -1.43
C GLU A 202 -20.22 5.82 0.00
N ARG A 203 -20.78 6.53 0.98
CA ARG A 203 -20.33 6.48 2.39
C ARG A 203 -20.93 5.34 3.20
N GLY A 204 -21.85 4.60 2.66
CA GLY A 204 -22.80 3.77 3.39
C GLY A 204 -22.45 2.31 3.63
N TRP A 205 -21.21 1.91 3.54
CA TRP A 205 -20.83 0.48 3.68
C TRP A 205 -20.36 0.08 5.06
#